data_cb2f3ebbce9cf682e0ca42fa9ab43661
#
_entry.id   cb2f3ebbce9cf682e0ca42fa9ab43661
#
_cell.length_a   1.000
_cell.length_b   1.000
_cell.length_c   1.000
_cell.angle_alpha   90.00
_cell.angle_beta   90.00
_cell.angle_gamma   90.00
#
_symmetry.space_group_name_H-M   'P 1'
#
loop_
_entity.id
_entity.type
_entity.pdbx_description
1 polymer ?
#
loop_
_entity_poly.entity_id
_entity_poly.type
_entity_poly.pdbx_seq_one_letter_code
_entity_poly.pdbx_strand_id
1 'polypeptide(L)'
;YRETGIASWYGRKFHGRRTSNGEIYDMYAMTAAHKSLPIPTYARVTNTENNRSIIVRINDRGPFHGPRIIDLSYVAALKLGFADKGTTEVLVEAIDPSGKSTAKPVATEARSSPSAGKNVPSLTQGRYLQVGAFDNADAARALQKQVRTHTSKPILVQQRDNLFKVWIGPVADKMELLVIKRMLQQSANISGFLVKQ
;
A
#
# COMPACT_ATOMS: atom_id res chain seq x y z
N TYR A 1 23.49 -7.26 -3.51
CA TYR A 1 23.37 -5.87 -3.07
C TYR A 1 22.53 -5.79 -1.80
N ARG A 2 23.04 -5.09 -0.82
CA ARG A 2 22.35 -4.81 0.45
C ARG A 2 22.84 -3.48 0.97
N GLU A 3 21.93 -2.51 1.19
CA GLU A 3 22.29 -1.16 1.65
C GLU A 3 21.14 -0.58 2.50
N THR A 4 21.54 0.14 3.56
CA THR A 4 20.59 0.92 4.38
C THR A 4 20.77 2.40 4.05
N GLY A 5 19.67 3.12 3.85
CA GLY A 5 19.70 4.55 3.54
C GLY A 5 18.31 5.13 3.40
N ILE A 6 18.25 6.38 2.98
CA ILE A 6 16.99 7.11 2.88
C ILE A 6 16.24 6.75 1.59
N ALA A 7 14.99 6.39 1.74
CA ALA A 7 14.02 6.27 0.67
C ALA A 7 13.14 7.51 0.58
N SER A 8 12.70 7.85 -0.62
CA SER A 8 11.55 8.72 -0.86
C SER A 8 10.58 8.08 -1.86
N TRP A 9 9.60 8.82 -2.32
CA TRP A 9 8.72 8.35 -3.37
C TRP A 9 8.48 9.44 -4.42
N TYR A 10 8.20 8.99 -5.65
CA TYR A 10 7.91 9.88 -6.78
C TYR A 10 6.63 10.67 -6.58
N GLY A 11 6.70 11.98 -6.77
CA GLY A 11 5.52 12.83 -6.78
C GLY A 11 4.59 12.55 -7.97
N ARG A 12 3.33 12.97 -7.85
CA ARG A 12 2.27 12.81 -8.88
C ARG A 12 2.68 13.33 -10.27
N LYS A 13 3.54 14.35 -10.33
CA LYS A 13 4.00 14.97 -11.58
C LYS A 13 4.75 14.01 -12.52
N PHE A 14 5.20 12.87 -12.00
CA PHE A 14 5.91 11.86 -12.79
C PHE A 14 4.99 10.77 -13.34
N HIS A 15 3.76 10.66 -12.84
CA HIS A 15 2.80 9.67 -13.32
C HIS A 15 2.51 9.87 -14.82
N GLY A 16 2.57 8.80 -15.59
CA GLY A 16 2.42 8.83 -17.04
C GLY A 16 3.68 9.17 -17.83
N ARG A 17 4.80 9.53 -17.17
CA ARG A 17 6.09 9.77 -17.84
C ARG A 17 6.85 8.47 -18.09
N ARG A 18 7.75 8.48 -19.08
CA ARG A 18 8.62 7.32 -19.34
C ARG A 18 9.70 7.20 -18.28
N THR A 19 9.95 5.96 -17.87
CA THR A 19 11.07 5.55 -17.02
C THR A 19 12.30 5.27 -17.88
N SER A 20 13.45 5.06 -17.24
CA SER A 20 14.72 4.79 -17.93
C SER A 20 14.72 3.52 -18.79
N ASN A 21 13.86 2.55 -18.48
CA ASN A 21 13.68 1.36 -19.32
C ASN A 21 12.60 1.51 -20.40
N GLY A 22 12.03 2.72 -20.56
CA GLY A 22 11.01 3.02 -21.56
C GLY A 22 9.56 2.73 -21.17
N GLU A 23 9.32 2.11 -20.01
CA GLU A 23 7.96 1.89 -19.50
C GLU A 23 7.32 3.22 -19.08
N ILE A 24 6.00 3.22 -18.98
CA ILE A 24 5.27 4.35 -18.41
C ILE A 24 5.23 4.20 -16.89
N TYR A 25 5.71 5.22 -16.17
CA TYR A 25 5.63 5.23 -14.71
C TYR A 25 4.18 5.25 -14.23
N ASP A 26 3.80 4.20 -13.52
CA ASP A 26 2.52 4.10 -12.82
C ASP A 26 2.76 4.20 -11.31
N MET A 27 2.30 5.31 -10.70
CA MET A 27 2.44 5.55 -9.26
C MET A 27 1.72 4.49 -8.40
N TYR A 28 0.85 3.68 -9.01
CA TYR A 28 0.09 2.61 -8.36
C TYR A 28 0.71 1.21 -8.54
N ALA A 29 1.77 1.09 -9.33
CA ALA A 29 2.52 -0.15 -9.50
C ALA A 29 3.60 -0.31 -8.43
N MET A 30 4.00 -1.55 -8.12
CA MET A 30 5.08 -1.84 -7.17
C MET A 30 6.44 -1.72 -7.85
N THR A 31 6.85 -0.46 -8.13
CA THR A 31 8.09 -0.14 -8.84
C THR A 31 8.93 0.88 -8.06
N ALA A 32 10.20 0.99 -8.45
CA ALA A 32 11.13 1.95 -7.85
C ALA A 32 12.24 2.35 -8.83
N ALA A 33 12.91 3.48 -8.53
CA ALA A 33 14.17 3.86 -9.13
C ALA A 33 15.33 3.61 -8.18
N HIS A 34 16.45 3.15 -8.73
CA HIS A 34 17.68 2.93 -8.00
C HIS A 34 18.90 3.42 -8.82
N LYS A 35 19.93 3.89 -8.12
CA LYS A 35 21.10 4.51 -8.77
C LYS A 35 21.87 3.54 -9.66
N SER A 36 22.13 2.33 -9.18
CA SER A 36 23.11 1.41 -9.78
C SER A 36 22.60 -0.02 -10.03
N LEU A 37 21.53 -0.47 -9.35
CA LEU A 37 21.01 -1.83 -9.57
C LEU A 37 20.67 -2.06 -11.04
N PRO A 38 20.98 -3.23 -11.63
CA PRO A 38 20.54 -3.55 -12.98
C PRO A 38 19.04 -3.38 -13.18
N ILE A 39 18.62 -3.05 -14.39
CA ILE A 39 17.21 -2.93 -14.75
C ILE A 39 16.89 -4.04 -15.77
N PRO A 40 15.88 -4.90 -15.49
CA PRO A 40 15.08 -4.95 -14.27
C PRO A 40 15.74 -5.74 -13.13
N THR A 41 15.59 -5.28 -11.89
CA THR A 41 15.94 -6.04 -10.68
C THR A 41 14.74 -6.05 -9.74
N TYR A 42 14.48 -7.15 -9.05
CA TYR A 42 13.58 -7.17 -7.93
C TYR A 42 14.35 -6.92 -6.63
N ALA A 43 13.82 -6.06 -5.79
CA ALA A 43 14.43 -5.72 -4.51
C ALA A 43 13.41 -5.82 -3.39
N ARG A 44 13.83 -6.39 -2.26
CA ARG A 44 13.11 -6.27 -1.01
C ARG A 44 13.47 -4.95 -0.38
N VAL A 45 12.47 -4.19 0.00
CA VAL A 45 12.63 -2.92 0.73
C VAL A 45 11.95 -3.05 2.08
N THR A 46 12.69 -2.85 3.14
CA THR A 46 12.21 -2.93 4.52
C THR A 46 12.34 -1.56 5.17
N ASN A 47 11.26 -1.01 5.67
CA ASN A 47 11.28 0.21 6.48
C ASN A 47 11.81 -0.12 7.87
N THR A 48 12.93 0.49 8.27
CA THR A 48 13.62 0.20 9.53
C THR A 48 12.86 0.71 10.76
N GLU A 49 11.98 1.71 10.60
CA GLU A 49 11.19 2.27 11.71
C GLU A 49 10.02 1.35 12.15
N ASN A 50 9.42 0.63 11.20
CA ASN A 50 8.21 -0.16 11.49
C ASN A 50 8.27 -1.63 11.05
N ASN A 51 9.43 -2.07 10.52
CA ASN A 51 9.72 -3.42 10.04
C ASN A 51 8.77 -3.92 8.92
N ARG A 52 8.04 -3.03 8.25
CA ARG A 52 7.26 -3.41 7.08
C ARG A 52 8.18 -3.65 5.90
N SER A 53 7.91 -4.72 5.17
CA SER A 53 8.72 -5.12 4.02
C SER A 53 7.86 -5.36 2.79
N ILE A 54 8.36 -4.95 1.64
CA ILE A 54 7.71 -5.15 0.33
C ILE A 54 8.74 -5.58 -0.69
N ILE A 55 8.27 -6.12 -1.81
CA ILE A 55 9.08 -6.35 -3.00
C ILE A 55 8.66 -5.36 -4.07
N VAL A 56 9.66 -4.68 -4.66
CA VAL A 56 9.48 -3.75 -5.77
C VAL A 56 10.34 -4.17 -6.95
N ARG A 57 9.91 -3.82 -8.15
CA ARG A 57 10.71 -3.97 -9.36
C ARG A 57 11.41 -2.64 -9.67
N ILE A 58 12.73 -2.68 -9.75
CA ILE A 58 13.54 -1.54 -10.20
C ILE A 58 13.39 -1.44 -11.71
N ASN A 59 12.80 -0.35 -12.19
CA ASN A 59 12.58 -0.09 -13.62
C ASN A 59 12.99 1.32 -14.03
N ASP A 60 13.59 2.09 -13.11
CA ASP A 60 14.02 3.45 -13.36
C ASP A 60 15.36 3.78 -12.71
N ARG A 61 15.97 4.91 -13.14
CA ARG A 61 17.20 5.48 -12.59
C ARG A 61 16.93 6.67 -11.69
N GLY A 62 17.69 6.75 -10.63
CA GLY A 62 17.60 7.76 -9.58
C GLY A 62 17.65 7.11 -8.20
N PRO A 63 17.59 7.89 -7.14
CA PRO A 63 17.51 9.36 -7.07
C PRO A 63 18.83 10.05 -7.48
N PHE A 64 18.74 11.23 -8.12
CA PHE A 64 19.90 11.99 -8.56
C PHE A 64 20.28 13.11 -7.58
N HIS A 65 19.44 13.40 -6.59
CA HIS A 65 19.66 14.47 -5.62
C HIS A 65 19.59 13.97 -4.18
N GLY A 66 20.48 14.49 -3.35
CA GLY A 66 20.55 14.20 -1.91
C GLY A 66 21.05 12.79 -1.56
N PRO A 67 20.99 12.43 -0.27
CA PRO A 67 21.55 11.19 0.27
C PRO A 67 20.64 9.96 0.06
N ARG A 68 19.56 10.10 -0.70
CA ARG A 68 18.60 9.00 -0.94
C ARG A 68 19.25 7.90 -1.77
N ILE A 69 18.88 6.66 -1.47
CA ILE A 69 19.34 5.46 -2.19
C ILE A 69 18.28 4.91 -3.15
N ILE A 70 17.00 5.15 -2.88
CA ILE A 70 15.87 4.61 -3.66
C ILE A 70 14.70 5.60 -3.66
N ASP A 71 14.02 5.71 -4.80
CA ASP A 71 12.74 6.39 -4.92
C ASP A 71 11.65 5.37 -5.28
N LEU A 72 10.66 5.24 -4.41
CA LEU A 72 9.58 4.28 -4.56
C LEU A 72 8.38 4.87 -5.30
N SER A 73 7.53 4.01 -5.84
CA SER A 73 6.20 4.44 -6.25
C SER A 73 5.36 4.86 -5.04
N TYR A 74 4.32 5.66 -5.27
CA TYR A 74 3.42 6.09 -4.18
C TYR A 74 2.80 4.91 -3.43
N VAL A 75 2.31 3.89 -4.15
CA VAL A 75 1.71 2.72 -3.50
C VAL A 75 2.73 1.91 -2.70
N ALA A 76 3.98 1.86 -3.15
CA ALA A 76 5.05 1.18 -2.41
C ALA A 76 5.35 1.92 -1.09
N ALA A 77 5.45 3.26 -1.12
CA ALA A 77 5.61 4.09 0.07
C ALA A 77 4.42 3.96 1.04
N LEU A 78 3.20 3.88 0.51
CA LEU A 78 1.99 3.69 1.30
C LEU A 78 2.01 2.33 2.04
N LYS A 79 2.39 1.25 1.35
CA LYS A 79 2.52 -0.08 1.96
C LYS A 79 3.61 -0.14 3.02
N LEU A 80 4.71 0.56 2.82
CA LEU A 80 5.79 0.69 3.81
C LEU A 80 5.44 1.63 4.97
N GLY A 81 4.36 2.42 4.85
CA GLY A 81 3.83 3.26 5.91
C GLY A 81 4.54 4.60 6.08
N PHE A 82 5.17 5.14 5.03
CA PHE A 82 5.85 6.44 5.10
C PHE A 82 5.39 7.47 4.04
N ALA A 83 4.34 7.17 3.27
CA ALA A 83 3.87 8.06 2.22
C ALA A 83 3.56 9.48 2.72
N ASP A 84 3.00 9.63 3.93
CA ASP A 84 2.67 10.92 4.55
C ASP A 84 3.92 11.69 5.01
N LYS A 85 4.97 10.97 5.48
CA LYS A 85 6.26 11.56 5.86
C LYS A 85 7.09 12.00 4.66
N GLY A 86 6.86 11.39 3.48
CA GLY A 86 7.62 11.63 2.27
C GLY A 86 8.97 10.90 2.18
N THR A 87 9.64 10.67 3.30
CA THR A 87 10.94 9.96 3.41
C THR A 87 10.98 9.07 4.64
N THR A 88 11.79 8.01 4.59
CA THR A 88 12.11 7.15 5.75
C THR A 88 13.41 6.41 5.49
N GLU A 89 14.01 5.86 6.54
CA GLU A 89 15.13 4.96 6.40
C GLU A 89 14.67 3.56 6.02
N VAL A 90 15.33 2.96 5.04
CA VAL A 90 15.03 1.62 4.56
C VAL A 90 16.28 0.77 4.40
N LEU A 91 16.11 -0.55 4.53
CA LEU A 91 17.06 -1.54 4.05
C LEU A 91 16.61 -2.02 2.67
N VAL A 92 17.48 -1.92 1.68
CA VAL A 92 17.25 -2.41 0.31
C VAL A 92 18.11 -3.64 0.06
N GLU A 93 17.50 -4.74 -0.34
CA GLU A 93 18.16 -6.01 -0.65
C GLU A 93 17.75 -6.47 -2.04
N ALA A 94 18.71 -6.61 -2.97
CA ALA A 94 18.41 -7.18 -4.28
C ALA A 94 18.07 -8.67 -4.13
N ILE A 95 17.03 -9.11 -4.84
CA ILE A 95 16.60 -10.51 -4.86
C ILE A 95 17.28 -11.19 -6.04
N ASP A 96 18.07 -12.22 -5.75
CA ASP A 96 18.62 -13.08 -6.78
C ASP A 96 17.54 -14.05 -7.28
N PRO A 97 17.15 -14.01 -8.57
CA PRO A 97 16.16 -14.93 -9.11
C PRO A 97 16.63 -16.39 -9.12
N SER A 98 17.93 -16.66 -8.93
CA SER A 98 18.49 -18.01 -8.86
C SER A 98 18.28 -18.73 -7.52
N GLY A 99 17.59 -18.11 -6.57
CA GLY A 99 17.05 -18.82 -5.39
C GLY A 99 18.03 -19.11 -4.25
N LYS A 100 19.24 -18.55 -4.24
CA LYS A 100 20.13 -18.62 -3.07
C LYS A 100 19.88 -17.46 -2.11
N SER A 101 18.68 -17.40 -1.54
CA SER A 101 18.38 -16.46 -0.45
C SER A 101 18.64 -17.12 0.90
N THR A 102 19.68 -16.69 1.60
CA THR A 102 19.94 -17.01 3.01
C THR A 102 19.20 -16.05 3.94
N ALA A 103 17.93 -15.80 3.70
CA ALA A 103 17.09 -15.03 4.62
C ALA A 103 15.99 -15.93 5.19
N LYS A 104 16.16 -16.34 6.46
CA LYS A 104 15.08 -16.92 7.25
C LYS A 104 13.87 -15.99 7.24
N PRO A 105 12.65 -16.50 7.03
CA PRO A 105 11.45 -15.70 7.26
C PRO A 105 11.36 -15.41 8.76
N VAL A 106 11.47 -14.15 9.13
CA VAL A 106 11.05 -13.72 10.46
C VAL A 106 9.53 -13.76 10.45
N ALA A 107 8.98 -14.79 11.05
CA ALA A 107 7.57 -14.88 11.37
C ALA A 107 7.25 -13.77 12.38
N THR A 108 6.59 -12.73 11.94
CA THR A 108 6.00 -11.76 12.85
C THR A 108 4.73 -12.38 13.41
N GLU A 109 4.86 -12.92 14.61
CA GLU A 109 3.70 -13.30 15.40
C GLU A 109 2.82 -12.06 15.64
N ALA A 110 1.67 -12.09 15.04
CA ALA A 110 0.59 -11.18 15.36
C ALA A 110 0.06 -11.54 16.76
N ARG A 111 0.44 -10.76 17.77
CA ARG A 111 -0.28 -10.81 19.05
C ARG A 111 -1.59 -10.05 18.90
N SER A 112 -2.62 -10.86 18.78
CA SER A 112 -4.01 -10.51 18.97
C SER A 112 -4.27 -10.12 20.42
N SER A 113 -5.15 -9.16 20.63
CA SER A 113 -6.13 -9.28 21.69
C SER A 113 -7.40 -8.54 21.33
N PRO A 114 -8.55 -9.16 21.52
CA PRO A 114 -9.81 -8.59 21.17
C PRO A 114 -10.39 -7.81 22.35
N SER A 115 -10.80 -6.62 22.12
CA SER A 115 -11.80 -5.97 22.98
C SER A 115 -13.09 -5.87 22.21
N ALA A 116 -14.04 -6.68 22.60
CA ALA A 116 -15.42 -6.57 22.20
C ALA A 116 -16.04 -5.37 22.90
N GLY A 117 -16.16 -4.28 22.19
CA GLY A 117 -16.92 -3.10 22.59
C GLY A 117 -17.97 -2.83 21.52
N LYS A 118 -19.24 -3.02 21.89
CA LYS A 118 -20.39 -2.59 21.10
C LYS A 118 -20.38 -1.04 21.06
N ASN A 119 -19.74 -0.47 20.05
CA ASN A 119 -20.00 0.90 19.62
C ASN A 119 -20.08 0.84 18.10
N VAL A 120 -21.27 1.10 17.57
CA VAL A 120 -21.48 1.34 16.15
C VAL A 120 -20.85 2.71 15.87
N PRO A 121 -19.69 2.80 15.23
CA PRO A 121 -19.08 4.10 14.94
C PRO A 121 -19.94 4.81 13.92
N SER A 122 -20.53 5.93 14.32
CA SER A 122 -21.15 6.86 13.38
C SER A 122 -20.11 7.32 12.37
N LEU A 123 -20.51 7.44 11.10
CA LEU A 123 -19.63 8.02 10.09
C LEU A 123 -19.31 9.46 10.46
N THR A 124 -18.03 9.74 10.60
CA THR A 124 -17.54 11.12 10.73
C THR A 124 -17.49 11.79 9.36
N GLN A 125 -17.54 13.12 9.32
CA GLN A 125 -17.36 13.83 8.04
C GLN A 125 -16.05 13.42 7.38
N GLY A 126 -16.11 12.96 6.12
CA GLY A 126 -14.92 12.49 5.42
C GLY A 126 -15.25 11.83 4.08
N ARG A 127 -14.21 11.39 3.43
CA ARG A 127 -14.31 10.61 2.19
C ARG A 127 -14.17 9.14 2.49
N TYR A 128 -15.03 8.35 1.89
CA TYR A 128 -15.06 6.90 2.07
C TYR A 128 -15.06 6.20 0.71
N LEU A 129 -14.53 4.98 0.68
CA LEU A 129 -14.69 4.06 -0.43
C LEU A 129 -15.70 2.99 0.00
N GLN A 130 -16.88 2.97 -0.61
CA GLN A 130 -17.82 1.88 -0.41
C GLN A 130 -17.42 0.71 -1.31
N VAL A 131 -17.18 -0.44 -0.70
CA VAL A 131 -16.67 -1.66 -1.37
C VAL A 131 -17.69 -2.78 -1.44
N GLY A 132 -18.83 -2.62 -0.81
CA GLY A 132 -19.92 -3.58 -0.87
C GLY A 132 -21.19 -3.11 -0.18
N ALA A 133 -22.32 -3.72 -0.55
CA ALA A 133 -23.59 -3.61 0.13
C ALA A 133 -24.28 -4.99 0.08
N PHE A 134 -24.75 -5.47 1.22
CA PHE A 134 -25.28 -6.81 1.39
C PHE A 134 -26.58 -6.78 2.18
N ASP A 135 -27.46 -7.71 1.92
CA ASP A 135 -28.72 -7.91 2.65
C ASP A 135 -28.52 -8.58 4.02
N ASN A 136 -27.35 -9.23 4.22
CA ASN A 136 -27.01 -9.87 5.49
C ASN A 136 -25.68 -9.37 6.08
N ALA A 137 -25.58 -9.42 7.43
CA ALA A 137 -24.42 -8.95 8.16
C ALA A 137 -23.18 -9.83 7.97
N ASP A 138 -23.36 -11.12 7.75
CA ASP A 138 -22.24 -12.07 7.69
C ASP A 138 -21.46 -11.91 6.39
N ALA A 139 -22.13 -11.69 5.26
CA ALA A 139 -21.49 -11.37 3.99
C ALA A 139 -20.72 -10.05 4.06
N ALA A 140 -21.28 -9.03 4.74
CA ALA A 140 -20.60 -7.77 4.95
C ALA A 140 -19.33 -7.93 5.83
N ARG A 141 -19.41 -8.75 6.88
CA ARG A 141 -18.27 -9.06 7.76
C ARG A 141 -17.20 -9.90 7.04
N ALA A 142 -17.60 -10.83 6.19
CA ALA A 142 -16.68 -11.61 5.36
C ALA A 142 -15.88 -10.69 4.42
N LEU A 143 -16.57 -9.77 3.72
CA LEU A 143 -15.89 -8.77 2.91
C LEU A 143 -14.99 -7.84 3.76
N GLN A 144 -15.44 -7.39 4.92
CA GLN A 144 -14.62 -6.60 5.84
C GLN A 144 -13.32 -7.32 6.20
N LYS A 145 -13.38 -8.59 6.52
CA LYS A 145 -12.21 -9.42 6.85
C LYS A 145 -11.26 -9.54 5.65
N GLN A 146 -11.80 -9.78 4.46
CA GLN A 146 -11.01 -9.85 3.23
C GLN A 146 -10.34 -8.52 2.91
N VAL A 147 -11.06 -7.41 2.98
CA VAL A 147 -10.52 -6.07 2.70
C VAL A 147 -9.45 -5.66 3.71
N ARG A 148 -9.56 -6.10 4.98
CA ARG A 148 -8.58 -5.78 6.03
C ARG A 148 -7.17 -6.29 5.74
N THR A 149 -7.01 -7.31 4.92
CA THR A 149 -5.69 -7.81 4.50
C THR A 149 -5.01 -6.90 3.47
N HIS A 150 -5.78 -5.99 2.84
CA HIS A 150 -5.30 -5.12 1.76
C HIS A 150 -5.15 -3.65 2.17
N THR A 151 -5.67 -3.23 3.32
CA THR A 151 -5.57 -1.85 3.78
C THR A 151 -5.48 -1.76 5.29
N SER A 152 -4.71 -0.78 5.79
CA SER A 152 -4.63 -0.43 7.22
C SER A 152 -5.69 0.61 7.63
N LYS A 153 -6.46 1.15 6.69
CA LYS A 153 -7.49 2.15 6.99
C LYS A 153 -8.67 1.53 7.73
N PRO A 154 -9.38 2.32 8.54
CA PRO A 154 -10.60 1.86 9.21
C PRO A 154 -11.61 1.30 8.20
N ILE A 155 -12.21 0.18 8.53
CA ILE A 155 -13.26 -0.44 7.71
C ILE A 155 -14.51 -0.50 8.56
N LEU A 156 -15.55 0.19 8.11
CA LEU A 156 -16.82 0.31 8.79
C LEU A 156 -17.86 -0.55 8.10
N VAL A 157 -18.67 -1.25 8.89
CA VAL A 157 -19.87 -1.94 8.41
C VAL A 157 -21.05 -1.28 9.10
N GLN A 158 -21.94 -0.69 8.33
CA GLN A 158 -23.14 -0.04 8.85
C GLN A 158 -24.39 -0.49 8.07
N GLN A 159 -25.48 -0.65 8.80
CA GLN A 159 -26.79 -0.89 8.19
C GLN A 159 -27.40 0.46 7.79
N ARG A 160 -27.65 0.62 6.49
CA ARG A 160 -28.38 1.75 5.90
C ARG A 160 -29.26 1.24 4.76
N ASP A 161 -30.48 1.77 4.68
CA ASP A 161 -31.44 1.43 3.64
C ASP A 161 -31.66 -0.09 3.52
N ASN A 162 -31.78 -0.77 4.66
CA ASN A 162 -31.95 -2.21 4.79
C ASN A 162 -30.78 -3.06 4.28
N LEU A 163 -29.61 -2.44 3.96
CA LEU A 163 -28.41 -3.11 3.50
C LEU A 163 -27.23 -2.86 4.47
N PHE A 164 -26.38 -3.87 4.63
CA PHE A 164 -25.11 -3.75 5.32
C PHE A 164 -24.05 -3.25 4.34
N LYS A 165 -23.69 -1.97 4.45
CA LYS A 165 -22.70 -1.31 3.59
C LYS A 165 -21.32 -1.38 4.23
N VAL A 166 -20.31 -1.74 3.43
CA VAL A 166 -18.90 -1.84 3.86
C VAL A 166 -18.14 -0.65 3.30
N TRP A 167 -17.55 0.16 4.17
CA TRP A 167 -16.83 1.37 3.82
C TRP A 167 -15.42 1.39 4.38
N ILE A 168 -14.48 1.89 3.59
CA ILE A 168 -13.09 2.16 3.98
C ILE A 168 -12.93 3.66 4.18
N GLY A 169 -12.47 4.07 5.35
CA GLY A 169 -12.27 5.47 5.70
C GLY A 169 -12.71 5.79 7.13
N PRO A 170 -12.69 7.07 7.52
CA PRO A 170 -12.51 8.26 6.66
C PRO A 170 -11.08 8.41 6.15
N VAL A 171 -10.94 9.00 4.96
CA VAL A 171 -9.64 9.31 4.36
C VAL A 171 -9.62 10.77 3.91
N ALA A 172 -8.58 11.48 4.27
CA ALA A 172 -8.45 12.91 3.96
C ALA A 172 -8.21 13.15 2.46
N ASP A 173 -7.41 12.29 1.82
CA ASP A 173 -7.03 12.44 0.42
C ASP A 173 -7.85 11.52 -0.50
N LYS A 174 -8.50 12.15 -1.50
CA LYS A 174 -9.22 11.44 -2.58
C LYS A 174 -8.31 10.48 -3.33
N MET A 175 -7.04 10.84 -3.50
CA MET A 175 -6.10 9.99 -4.25
C MET A 175 -5.76 8.72 -3.49
N GLU A 176 -5.67 8.78 -2.17
CA GLU A 176 -5.47 7.59 -1.34
C GLU A 176 -6.62 6.59 -1.50
N LEU A 177 -7.87 7.07 -1.55
CA LEU A 177 -9.02 6.21 -1.84
C LEU A 177 -8.99 5.58 -3.23
N LEU A 178 -8.49 6.32 -4.24
CA LEU A 178 -8.32 5.78 -5.59
C LEU A 178 -7.24 4.69 -5.62
N VAL A 179 -6.16 4.84 -4.84
CA VAL A 179 -5.13 3.80 -4.68
C VAL A 179 -5.74 2.55 -4.06
N ILE A 180 -6.45 2.70 -2.95
CA ILE A 180 -7.10 1.57 -2.27
C ILE A 180 -8.09 0.87 -3.21
N LYS A 181 -8.90 1.64 -3.93
CA LYS A 181 -9.82 1.11 -4.94
C LYS A 181 -9.11 0.27 -5.99
N ARG A 182 -8.01 0.79 -6.57
CA ARG A 182 -7.26 0.08 -7.61
C ARG A 182 -6.56 -1.17 -7.06
N MET A 183 -5.97 -1.08 -5.86
CA MET A 183 -5.39 -2.25 -5.20
C MET A 183 -6.42 -3.36 -4.96
N LEU A 184 -7.59 -3.02 -4.45
CA LEU A 184 -8.65 -3.99 -4.20
C LEU A 184 -9.17 -4.63 -5.49
N GLN A 185 -9.27 -3.85 -6.57
CA GLN A 185 -9.69 -4.35 -7.87
C GLN A 185 -8.66 -5.33 -8.46
N GLN A 186 -7.36 -5.02 -8.34
CA GLN A 186 -6.29 -5.85 -8.89
C GLN A 186 -5.98 -7.09 -8.04
N SER A 187 -6.03 -6.97 -6.71
CA SER A 187 -5.58 -8.04 -5.80
C SER A 187 -6.71 -8.94 -5.31
N ALA A 188 -7.93 -8.46 -5.29
CA ALA A 188 -9.08 -9.16 -4.71
C ALA A 188 -10.32 -9.16 -5.61
N ASN A 189 -10.24 -8.55 -6.80
CA ASN A 189 -11.37 -8.33 -7.71
C ASN A 189 -12.57 -7.61 -7.05
N ILE A 190 -12.28 -6.76 -6.06
CA ILE A 190 -13.29 -5.99 -5.33
C ILE A 190 -13.40 -4.60 -5.95
N SER A 191 -14.59 -4.26 -6.44
CA SER A 191 -14.92 -2.94 -6.96
C SER A 191 -15.49 -2.05 -5.85
N GLY A 192 -15.26 -0.74 -5.94
CA GLY A 192 -15.82 0.23 -5.00
C GLY A 192 -16.05 1.58 -5.64
N PHE A 193 -16.88 2.40 -5.01
CA PHE A 193 -17.12 3.79 -5.43
C PHE A 193 -16.93 4.75 -4.27
N LEU A 194 -16.48 5.97 -4.61
CA LEU A 194 -16.21 7.02 -3.63
C LEU A 194 -17.51 7.64 -3.14
N VAL A 195 -17.59 7.80 -1.82
CA VAL A 195 -18.70 8.46 -1.12
C VAL A 195 -18.13 9.58 -0.24
N LYS A 196 -18.77 10.74 -0.26
CA LYS A 196 -18.50 11.85 0.67
C LYS A 196 -19.66 11.90 1.67
N GLN A 197 -19.33 11.89 2.95
CA GLN A 197 -20.28 12.04 4.04
C GLN A 197 -20.05 13.38 4.73
#